data_1aaf03adbb62576d1bc329834afb8504
#
_entry.id   1aaf03adbb62576d1bc329834afb8504
#
_cell.length_a   1.000
_cell.length_b   1.000
_cell.length_c   1.000
_cell.angle_alpha   90.00
_cell.angle_beta   90.00
_cell.angle_gamma   90.00
#
_symmetry.space_group_name_H-M   'P 1'
#
loop_
_entity.id
_entity.type
_entity.pdbx_description
1 polymer ?
#
loop_
_entity_poly.entity_id
_entity_poly.type
_entity_poly.pdbx_seq_one_letter_code
_entity_poly.pdbx_strand_id
1 'polypeptide(L)'
;METFDPTELPELLKLYYRRLFPYAQYYRWLNYGGGDGVIKNYFQHREFSFTLKDDIYIRYQSFNNQSDLEKEMQKMNPYKIDIGAVYSHRPNQHNTVKLGAFQAQEKELVFDIDMTDYDDVRRCCSSADICSKCWTLMTMAIRIIDRALKEDFGFKHRLWVYSGRRGVHCWVCDESVRKLSSAVRSGIVEYLSLVKGGQDVKKKVHLSERIHPFIRRSINIIKNYFEKYALVDQDILENKESWDKILALVPETVHDELQQNFQKSHSSLQRWEHLKKAASKCQKTSNVPTDPHAGLASAFRITSKMTNVDPGWSGRLCSSTVFHGWISMLAKESIIY
;
A
#
# COMPACT_ATOMS: atom_id res chain seq x y z
N MET A 1 -11.01 12.49 26.49
CA MET A 1 -9.92 11.53 26.23
C MET A 1 -8.65 12.19 26.73
N GLU A 2 -7.96 11.57 27.66
CA GLU A 2 -6.62 12.03 28.07
C GLU A 2 -5.71 12.01 26.86
N THR A 3 -5.03 13.10 26.58
CA THR A 3 -4.04 13.19 25.52
C THR A 3 -2.81 12.40 25.92
N PHE A 4 -2.37 11.47 25.07
CA PHE A 4 -1.14 10.69 25.28
C PHE A 4 0.06 11.65 25.48
N ASP A 5 0.81 11.47 26.58
CA ASP A 5 2.07 12.17 26.79
C ASP A 5 3.23 11.31 26.26
N PRO A 6 3.95 11.76 25.20
CA PRO A 6 5.08 11.03 24.65
C PRO A 6 6.21 10.75 25.66
N THR A 7 6.32 11.53 26.74
CA THR A 7 7.34 11.33 27.78
C THR A 7 7.11 10.06 28.60
N GLU A 8 5.88 9.56 28.66
CA GLU A 8 5.52 8.32 29.35
C GLU A 8 5.84 7.05 28.55
N LEU A 9 6.10 7.18 27.24
CA LEU A 9 6.30 6.05 26.35
C LEU A 9 7.34 5.02 26.83
N PRO A 10 8.51 5.40 27.38
CA PRO A 10 9.49 4.43 27.86
C PRO A 10 8.95 3.50 28.96
N GLU A 11 8.19 4.03 29.90
CA GLU A 11 7.62 3.25 31.00
C GLU A 11 6.44 2.38 30.53
N LEU A 12 5.62 2.91 29.63
CA LEU A 12 4.54 2.15 29.00
C LEU A 12 5.08 0.98 28.16
N LEU A 13 6.18 1.17 27.43
CA LEU A 13 6.83 0.09 26.67
C LEU A 13 7.40 -0.99 27.58
N LYS A 14 8.01 -0.64 28.74
CA LYS A 14 8.47 -1.63 29.74
C LYS A 14 7.31 -2.50 30.22
N LEU A 15 6.17 -1.85 30.53
CA LEU A 15 4.97 -2.57 30.96
C LEU A 15 4.43 -3.47 29.82
N TYR A 16 4.40 -2.95 28.59
CA TYR A 16 3.96 -3.68 27.42
C TYR A 16 4.81 -4.92 27.18
N TYR A 17 6.13 -4.79 27.10
CA TYR A 17 7.03 -5.93 26.87
C TYR A 17 7.02 -6.94 28.01
N ARG A 18 6.77 -6.51 29.24
CA ARG A 18 6.70 -7.42 30.40
C ARG A 18 5.40 -8.19 30.48
N ARG A 19 4.26 -7.62 30.06
CA ARG A 19 2.94 -8.16 30.36
C ARG A 19 2.08 -8.47 29.14
N LEU A 20 2.26 -7.76 28.04
CA LEU A 20 1.31 -7.77 26.93
C LEU A 20 1.90 -8.30 25.62
N PHE A 21 3.22 -8.18 25.42
CA PHE A 21 3.82 -8.64 24.15
C PHE A 21 3.68 -10.16 24.01
N PRO A 22 3.12 -10.65 22.88
CA PRO A 22 2.78 -12.05 22.70
C PRO A 22 3.98 -12.90 22.26
N TYR A 23 5.00 -13.05 23.11
CA TYR A 23 6.26 -13.71 22.76
C TYR A 23 6.10 -15.12 22.19
N ALA A 24 5.18 -15.93 22.76
CA ALA A 24 4.99 -17.30 22.32
C ALA A 24 4.42 -17.37 20.89
N GLN A 25 3.41 -16.54 20.60
CA GLN A 25 2.80 -16.45 19.26
C GLN A 25 3.79 -15.88 18.25
N TYR A 26 4.52 -14.84 18.64
CA TYR A 26 5.54 -14.18 17.83
C TYR A 26 6.68 -15.15 17.46
N TYR A 27 7.21 -15.89 18.44
CA TYR A 27 8.23 -16.91 18.24
C TYR A 27 7.73 -18.04 17.33
N ARG A 28 6.50 -18.56 17.58
CA ARG A 28 5.89 -19.62 16.79
C ARG A 28 5.73 -19.21 15.33
N TRP A 29 5.24 -17.99 15.11
CA TRP A 29 5.10 -17.44 13.76
C TRP A 29 6.43 -17.37 13.04
N LEU A 30 7.44 -16.73 13.62
CA LEU A 30 8.72 -16.46 12.95
C LEU A 30 9.65 -17.70 12.86
N ASN A 31 9.32 -18.77 13.56
CA ASN A 31 10.08 -20.03 13.48
C ASN A 31 9.52 -20.99 12.42
N TYR A 32 8.29 -20.78 11.95
CA TYR A 32 7.62 -21.61 10.95
C TYR A 32 7.66 -23.13 11.22
N GLY A 33 7.91 -23.56 12.43
CA GLY A 33 7.82 -24.94 12.87
C GLY A 33 6.38 -25.41 12.77
N GLY A 34 6.00 -25.98 11.63
CA GLY A 34 4.70 -26.62 11.46
C GLY A 34 4.61 -27.87 12.32
N GLY A 35 3.43 -28.11 12.91
CA GLY A 35 2.94 -29.29 13.61
C GLY A 35 3.91 -30.17 14.42
N ASP A 36 5.04 -30.53 13.90
CA ASP A 36 5.92 -31.58 14.45
C ASP A 36 7.36 -31.14 14.79
N GLY A 37 7.70 -29.87 14.72
CA GLY A 37 9.04 -29.47 15.15
C GLY A 37 9.52 -28.09 14.72
N VAL A 38 10.35 -27.53 15.58
CA VAL A 38 11.14 -26.33 15.32
C VAL A 38 12.15 -26.65 14.21
N ILE A 39 12.12 -25.90 13.10
CA ILE A 39 13.19 -26.01 12.09
C ILE A 39 14.50 -25.67 12.81
N LYS A 40 15.41 -26.64 12.87
CA LYS A 40 16.65 -26.52 13.64
C LYS A 40 17.42 -25.26 13.19
N ASN A 41 17.75 -24.42 14.14
CA ASN A 41 18.50 -23.18 13.95
C ASN A 41 17.79 -22.06 13.16
N TYR A 42 16.59 -22.25 12.66
CA TYR A 42 15.90 -21.26 11.82
C TYR A 42 15.76 -19.90 12.52
N PHE A 43 15.22 -19.89 13.75
CA PHE A 43 15.07 -18.67 14.55
C PHE A 43 16.40 -18.03 14.93
N GLN A 44 17.45 -18.85 15.17
CA GLN A 44 18.79 -18.35 15.51
C GLN A 44 19.48 -17.62 14.36
N HIS A 45 19.06 -17.90 13.12
CA HIS A 45 19.59 -17.28 11.92
C HIS A 45 18.74 -16.10 11.44
N ARG A 46 17.63 -15.80 12.13
CA ARG A 46 16.81 -14.64 11.82
C ARG A 46 17.42 -13.38 12.39
N GLU A 47 17.53 -12.35 11.53
CA GLU A 47 17.90 -11.02 11.98
C GLU A 47 16.70 -10.32 12.61
N PHE A 48 16.97 -9.66 13.74
CA PHE A 48 16.14 -8.62 14.31
C PHE A 48 16.94 -7.32 14.33
N SER A 49 16.24 -6.19 14.17
CA SER A 49 16.80 -4.88 14.40
C SER A 49 15.88 -4.09 15.31
N PHE A 50 16.48 -3.28 16.15
CA PHE A 50 15.75 -2.49 17.13
C PHE A 50 16.06 -1.01 16.94
N THR A 51 15.02 -0.16 16.99
CA THR A 51 15.19 1.26 17.19
C THR A 51 14.89 1.56 18.65
N LEU A 52 15.87 2.08 19.35
CA LEU A 52 15.75 2.50 20.74
C LEU A 52 15.31 3.96 20.86
N LYS A 53 15.25 4.46 22.10
CA LYS A 53 15.10 5.89 22.36
C LYS A 53 16.15 6.70 21.59
N ASP A 54 15.82 7.91 21.20
CA ASP A 54 16.69 8.83 20.44
C ASP A 54 17.12 8.30 19.07
N ASP A 55 16.25 7.46 18.43
CA ASP A 55 16.42 6.85 17.11
C ASP A 55 17.71 6.02 16.95
N ILE A 56 18.29 5.51 18.04
CA ILE A 56 19.45 4.61 17.98
C ILE A 56 19.03 3.30 17.32
N TYR A 57 19.59 3.01 16.14
CA TYR A 57 19.26 1.82 15.35
C TYR A 57 20.33 0.72 15.52
N ILE A 58 19.90 -0.43 16.01
CA ILE A 58 20.77 -1.59 16.30
C ILE A 58 20.36 -2.75 15.37
N ARG A 59 21.29 -3.21 14.55
CA ARG A 59 21.11 -4.33 13.61
C ARG A 59 21.78 -5.62 14.08
N TYR A 60 21.55 -6.68 13.31
CA TYR A 60 22.17 -7.99 13.43
C TYR A 60 21.93 -8.67 14.77
N GLN A 61 20.79 -8.40 15.41
CA GLN A 61 20.39 -9.14 16.59
C GLN A 61 19.84 -10.51 16.20
N SER A 62 20.19 -11.54 16.95
CA SER A 62 19.65 -12.89 16.78
C SER A 62 19.61 -13.62 18.11
N PHE A 63 18.65 -14.52 18.29
CA PHE A 63 18.30 -15.14 19.56
C PHE A 63 18.22 -16.66 19.43
N ASN A 64 18.63 -17.38 20.46
CA ASN A 64 18.59 -18.84 20.42
C ASN A 64 17.16 -19.40 20.50
N ASN A 65 16.30 -18.72 21.23
CA ASN A 65 14.94 -19.15 21.53
C ASN A 65 14.07 -17.97 21.99
N GLN A 66 12.79 -18.26 22.32
CA GLN A 66 11.85 -17.28 22.80
C GLN A 66 12.34 -16.56 24.07
N SER A 67 12.90 -17.27 25.04
CA SER A 67 13.33 -16.69 26.32
C SER A 67 14.46 -15.69 26.16
N ASP A 68 15.40 -15.96 25.23
CA ASP A 68 16.49 -15.02 24.91
C ASP A 68 15.95 -13.75 24.26
N LEU A 69 15.01 -13.87 23.31
CA LEU A 69 14.33 -12.72 22.71
C LEU A 69 13.61 -11.90 23.77
N GLU A 70 12.82 -12.55 24.64
CA GLU A 70 12.04 -11.90 25.67
C GLU A 70 12.93 -11.10 26.63
N LYS A 71 14.00 -11.72 27.13
CA LYS A 71 14.95 -11.05 28.03
C LYS A 71 15.58 -9.84 27.41
N GLU A 72 16.03 -9.93 26.16
CA GLU A 72 16.70 -8.83 25.48
C GLU A 72 15.73 -7.70 25.12
N MET A 73 14.52 -8.02 24.66
CA MET A 73 13.49 -7.01 24.40
C MET A 73 13.08 -6.25 25.66
N GLN A 74 12.92 -6.94 26.79
CA GLN A 74 12.61 -6.29 28.07
C GLN A 74 13.76 -5.42 28.59
N LYS A 75 15.00 -5.80 28.31
CA LYS A 75 16.21 -5.06 28.66
C LYS A 75 16.39 -3.82 27.79
N MET A 76 16.29 -3.98 26.47
CA MET A 76 16.54 -2.92 25.51
C MET A 76 15.38 -1.95 25.36
N ASN A 77 14.16 -2.39 25.65
CA ASN A 77 12.94 -1.59 25.58
C ASN A 77 12.76 -0.88 24.22
N PRO A 78 12.79 -1.60 23.07
CA PRO A 78 12.82 -0.98 21.76
C PRO A 78 11.53 -0.23 21.43
N TYR A 79 11.66 0.90 20.74
CA TYR A 79 10.54 1.69 20.23
C TYR A 79 10.01 1.13 18.92
N LYS A 80 10.90 0.52 18.11
CA LYS A 80 10.54 -0.18 16.87
C LYS A 80 11.28 -1.50 16.79
N ILE A 81 10.64 -2.49 16.19
CA ILE A 81 11.21 -3.82 15.95
C ILE A 81 11.10 -4.09 14.46
N ASP A 82 12.23 -4.31 13.81
CA ASP A 82 12.29 -4.77 12.44
C ASP A 82 12.63 -6.25 12.40
N ILE A 83 11.87 -7.02 11.62
CA ILE A 83 12.10 -8.43 11.39
C ILE A 83 12.88 -8.56 10.08
N GLY A 84 14.12 -9.01 10.17
CA GLY A 84 15.02 -9.22 9.04
C GLY A 84 14.86 -10.55 8.34
N ALA A 85 15.78 -10.86 7.45
CA ALA A 85 15.88 -12.15 6.77
C ALA A 85 16.40 -13.25 7.70
N VAL A 86 16.24 -14.49 7.26
CA VAL A 86 16.95 -15.63 7.81
C VAL A 86 18.23 -15.82 6.99
N TYR A 87 19.38 -15.80 7.63
CA TYR A 87 20.69 -15.83 7.00
C TYR A 87 21.34 -17.22 7.05
N SER A 88 22.35 -17.40 6.24
CA SER A 88 23.19 -18.62 6.24
C SER A 88 23.93 -18.85 7.57
N HIS A 89 24.18 -17.77 8.32
CA HIS A 89 24.86 -17.75 9.62
C HIS A 89 24.10 -16.87 10.60
N ARG A 90 24.42 -17.00 11.89
CA ARG A 90 23.79 -16.14 12.92
C ARG A 90 24.11 -14.67 12.70
N PRO A 91 23.12 -13.77 12.61
CA PRO A 91 23.33 -12.35 12.39
C PRO A 91 24.29 -11.70 13.38
N ASN A 92 24.22 -12.05 14.65
CA ASN A 92 25.12 -11.48 15.68
C ASN A 92 26.59 -11.93 15.53
N GLN A 93 26.88 -12.85 14.62
CA GLN A 93 28.22 -13.33 14.28
C GLN A 93 28.66 -12.91 12.87
N HIS A 94 27.92 -12.03 12.20
CA HIS A 94 28.16 -11.63 10.81
C HIS A 94 29.60 -11.16 10.54
N ASN A 95 30.26 -10.53 11.53
CA ASN A 95 31.64 -10.04 11.44
C ASN A 95 32.70 -11.17 11.44
N THR A 96 32.34 -12.39 11.88
CA THR A 96 33.26 -13.52 11.99
C THR A 96 33.21 -14.40 10.75
N VAL A 97 32.31 -14.12 9.83
CA VAL A 97 32.10 -14.90 8.60
C VAL A 97 32.84 -14.25 7.44
N LYS A 98 33.41 -15.07 6.55
CA LYS A 98 34.06 -14.55 5.34
C LYS A 98 33.11 -13.70 4.52
N LEU A 99 33.66 -12.63 3.92
CA LEU A 99 32.91 -11.77 3.02
C LEU A 99 32.26 -12.60 1.91
N GLY A 100 30.96 -12.44 1.71
CA GLY A 100 30.18 -13.20 0.72
C GLY A 100 29.58 -14.54 1.23
N ALA A 101 30.03 -15.06 2.39
CA ALA A 101 29.42 -16.26 2.99
C ALA A 101 28.18 -15.94 3.84
N PHE A 102 28.05 -14.72 4.34
CA PHE A 102 26.88 -14.24 5.06
C PHE A 102 25.82 -13.80 4.07
N GLN A 103 24.82 -14.67 3.78
CA GLN A 103 23.80 -14.43 2.76
C GLN A 103 22.41 -14.65 3.31
N ALA A 104 21.47 -13.78 2.90
CA ALA A 104 20.05 -13.99 3.17
C ALA A 104 19.53 -15.20 2.39
N GLN A 105 18.89 -16.13 3.10
CA GLN A 105 18.34 -17.38 2.55
C GLN A 105 16.84 -17.30 2.36
N GLU A 106 16.13 -16.78 3.35
CA GLU A 106 14.69 -16.66 3.33
C GLU A 106 14.25 -15.32 3.89
N LYS A 107 13.20 -14.76 3.29
CA LYS A 107 12.54 -13.54 3.78
C LYS A 107 11.09 -13.52 3.29
N GLU A 108 10.18 -13.21 4.16
CA GLU A 108 8.79 -12.93 3.78
C GLU A 108 8.74 -11.84 2.71
N LEU A 109 7.78 -11.93 1.82
CA LEU A 109 7.47 -10.83 0.92
C LEU A 109 6.55 -9.86 1.67
N VAL A 110 7.05 -8.65 1.91
CA VAL A 110 6.33 -7.64 2.71
C VAL A 110 5.96 -6.47 1.81
N PHE A 111 4.68 -6.12 1.81
CA PHE A 111 4.16 -4.91 1.20
C PHE A 111 3.92 -3.88 2.31
N ASP A 112 4.55 -2.73 2.19
CA ASP A 112 4.40 -1.59 3.08
C ASP A 112 3.56 -0.52 2.38
N ILE A 113 2.40 -0.19 2.95
CA ILE A 113 1.46 0.79 2.41
C ILE A 113 1.33 1.92 3.40
N ASP A 114 1.87 3.08 3.05
CA ASP A 114 1.87 4.27 3.90
C ASP A 114 0.82 5.29 3.44
N MET A 115 0.06 5.86 4.38
CA MET A 115 -0.97 6.85 4.08
C MET A 115 -0.40 8.14 3.49
N THR A 116 0.85 8.49 3.78
CA THR A 116 1.49 9.68 3.21
C THR A 116 1.68 9.61 1.71
N ASP A 117 1.72 8.40 1.15
CA ASP A 117 1.75 8.20 -0.29
C ASP A 117 0.46 8.66 -0.99
N TYR A 118 -0.60 8.93 -0.24
CA TYR A 118 -1.92 9.35 -0.73
C TYR A 118 -2.26 10.80 -0.39
N ASP A 119 -1.32 11.60 0.08
CA ASP A 119 -1.58 12.99 0.45
C ASP A 119 -2.13 13.84 -0.70
N ASP A 120 -1.76 13.54 -1.93
CA ASP A 120 -2.26 14.22 -3.14
C ASP A 120 -3.76 13.94 -3.44
N VAL A 121 -4.34 12.90 -2.86
CA VAL A 121 -5.72 12.46 -3.13
C VAL A 121 -6.61 12.48 -1.92
N ARG A 122 -6.12 12.94 -0.78
CA ARG A 122 -6.90 13.17 0.44
C ARG A 122 -6.86 14.64 0.84
N ARG A 123 -7.99 15.15 1.31
CA ARG A 123 -8.16 16.55 1.75
C ARG A 123 -8.48 16.67 3.23
N CYS A 124 -8.89 15.58 3.86
CA CYS A 124 -9.31 15.56 5.26
C CYS A 124 -8.16 15.59 6.26
N CYS A 125 -6.99 15.07 5.87
CA CYS A 125 -5.79 14.97 6.68
C CYS A 125 -4.55 15.04 5.78
N SER A 126 -3.38 15.22 6.37
CA SER A 126 -2.09 15.19 5.69
C SER A 126 -1.00 14.57 6.57
N SER A 127 0.13 14.18 5.97
CA SER A 127 1.27 13.62 6.68
C SER A 127 0.91 12.41 7.55
N ALA A 128 1.19 12.46 8.86
CA ALA A 128 0.95 11.36 9.78
C ALA A 128 -0.49 11.26 10.28
N ASP A 129 -1.30 12.30 10.07
CA ASP A 129 -2.67 12.32 10.54
C ASP A 129 -3.58 11.45 9.69
N ILE A 130 -4.44 10.68 10.34
CA ILE A 130 -5.42 9.80 9.71
C ILE A 130 -6.77 9.92 10.39
N CYS A 131 -7.83 9.76 9.62
CA CYS A 131 -9.20 9.74 10.12
C CYS A 131 -10.03 8.67 9.39
N SER A 132 -11.27 8.48 9.83
CA SER A 132 -12.19 7.51 9.21
C SER A 132 -12.45 7.77 7.71
N LYS A 133 -12.37 9.03 7.25
CA LYS A 133 -12.57 9.39 5.84
C LYS A 133 -11.40 8.90 4.96
N CYS A 134 -10.14 9.20 5.32
CA CYS A 134 -9.00 8.77 4.52
C CYS A 134 -8.65 7.29 4.72
N TRP A 135 -9.03 6.64 5.84
CA TRP A 135 -8.81 5.22 6.05
C TRP A 135 -9.44 4.32 4.98
N THR A 136 -10.47 4.82 4.29
CA THR A 136 -11.07 4.12 3.12
C THR A 136 -10.02 3.81 2.04
N LEU A 137 -8.98 4.64 1.88
CA LEU A 137 -7.86 4.37 0.96
C LEU A 137 -7.12 3.08 1.33
N MET A 138 -6.80 2.91 2.62
CA MET A 138 -6.16 1.68 3.11
C MET A 138 -7.06 0.46 2.87
N THR A 139 -8.37 0.58 3.11
CA THR A 139 -9.33 -0.49 2.85
C THR A 139 -9.33 -0.91 1.39
N MET A 140 -9.31 0.03 0.45
CA MET A 140 -9.24 -0.26 -0.97
C MET A 140 -7.92 -0.92 -1.35
N ALA A 141 -6.80 -0.38 -0.88
CA ALA A 141 -5.46 -0.93 -1.14
C ALA A 141 -5.33 -2.37 -0.62
N ILE A 142 -5.76 -2.64 0.62
CA ILE A 142 -5.78 -3.99 1.20
C ILE A 142 -6.58 -4.94 0.30
N ARG A 143 -7.80 -4.57 -0.08
CA ARG A 143 -8.68 -5.45 -0.88
C ARG A 143 -8.12 -5.74 -2.27
N ILE A 144 -7.52 -4.75 -2.91
CA ILE A 144 -6.91 -4.91 -4.24
C ILE A 144 -5.71 -5.84 -4.17
N ILE A 145 -4.77 -5.54 -3.26
CA ILE A 145 -3.52 -6.30 -3.13
C ILE A 145 -3.80 -7.72 -2.63
N ASP A 146 -4.61 -7.87 -1.58
CA ASP A 146 -4.94 -9.20 -1.04
C ASP A 146 -5.58 -10.09 -2.10
N ARG A 147 -6.49 -9.54 -2.88
CA ARG A 147 -7.14 -10.29 -3.96
C ARG A 147 -6.15 -10.71 -5.04
N ALA A 148 -5.25 -9.80 -5.46
CA ALA A 148 -4.23 -10.13 -6.44
C ALA A 148 -3.25 -11.19 -5.92
N LEU A 149 -2.77 -11.05 -4.69
CA LEU A 149 -1.87 -12.03 -4.08
C LEU A 149 -2.51 -13.42 -3.99
N LYS A 150 -3.81 -13.49 -3.72
CA LYS A 150 -4.57 -14.73 -3.64
C LYS A 150 -4.87 -15.31 -5.02
N GLU A 151 -5.44 -14.51 -5.93
CA GLU A 151 -6.04 -15.01 -7.18
C GLU A 151 -5.00 -15.10 -8.31
N ASP A 152 -4.05 -14.16 -8.39
CA ASP A 152 -3.07 -14.10 -9.48
C ASP A 152 -1.78 -14.86 -9.14
N PHE A 153 -1.35 -14.86 -7.87
CA PHE A 153 -0.13 -15.52 -7.41
C PHE A 153 -0.38 -16.80 -6.61
N GLY A 154 -1.62 -17.06 -6.17
CA GLY A 154 -1.97 -18.26 -5.42
C GLY A 154 -1.41 -18.30 -3.99
N PHE A 155 -0.98 -17.15 -3.44
CA PHE A 155 -0.42 -17.10 -2.10
C PHE A 155 -1.51 -17.32 -1.04
N LYS A 156 -1.23 -18.18 -0.06
CA LYS A 156 -2.23 -18.63 0.92
C LYS A 156 -2.10 -17.93 2.27
N HIS A 157 -0.86 -17.72 2.72
CA HIS A 157 -0.58 -17.23 4.07
C HIS A 157 -0.22 -15.74 4.04
N ARG A 158 -1.24 -14.88 4.10
CA ARG A 158 -1.13 -13.43 4.06
C ARG A 158 -1.59 -12.85 5.39
N LEU A 159 -0.70 -12.17 6.10
CA LEU A 159 -0.99 -11.50 7.37
C LEU A 159 -0.98 -10.00 7.16
N TRP A 160 -2.10 -9.36 7.40
CA TRP A 160 -2.22 -7.91 7.39
C TRP A 160 -2.05 -7.35 8.79
N VAL A 161 -1.16 -6.38 8.94
CA VAL A 161 -0.82 -5.75 10.21
C VAL A 161 -0.96 -4.24 10.09
N TYR A 162 -1.70 -3.62 11.00
CA TYR A 162 -1.67 -2.17 11.15
C TYR A 162 -0.31 -1.73 11.71
N SER A 163 0.35 -0.79 11.05
CA SER A 163 1.71 -0.35 11.44
C SER A 163 1.77 0.37 12.80
N GLY A 164 0.62 0.67 13.40
CA GLY A 164 0.51 1.40 14.66
C GLY A 164 0.50 2.92 14.50
N ARG A 165 0.68 3.45 13.27
CA ARG A 165 0.71 4.89 13.03
C ARG A 165 -0.18 5.27 11.83
N ARG A 166 0.26 5.04 10.60
CA ARG A 166 -0.38 5.62 9.40
C ARG A 166 -0.48 4.67 8.20
N GLY A 167 -0.20 3.41 8.39
CA GLY A 167 -0.18 2.47 7.28
C GLY A 167 -0.49 1.05 7.69
N VAL A 168 -0.39 0.16 6.71
CA VAL A 168 -0.57 -1.28 6.89
C VAL A 168 0.53 -2.05 6.19
N HIS A 169 0.91 -3.20 6.74
CA HIS A 169 1.86 -4.12 6.13
C HIS A 169 1.16 -5.43 5.78
N CYS A 170 1.43 -5.97 4.61
CA CYS A 170 1.06 -7.34 4.26
C CYS A 170 2.29 -8.23 4.28
N TRP A 171 2.28 -9.24 5.11
CA TRP A 171 3.31 -10.26 5.19
C TRP A 171 2.86 -11.53 4.48
N VAL A 172 3.52 -11.89 3.38
CA VAL A 172 3.28 -13.15 2.67
C VAL A 172 4.26 -14.19 3.19
N CYS A 173 3.71 -15.18 3.91
CA CYS A 173 4.49 -16.10 4.74
C CYS A 173 4.63 -17.50 4.14
N ASP A 174 4.10 -17.76 2.94
CA ASP A 174 4.22 -19.06 2.25
C ASP A 174 5.70 -19.44 2.11
N GLU A 175 6.02 -20.73 2.31
CA GLU A 175 7.40 -21.23 2.25
C GLU A 175 8.05 -20.93 0.90
N SER A 176 7.34 -21.18 -0.19
CA SER A 176 7.80 -20.88 -1.55
C SER A 176 8.10 -19.42 -1.76
N VAL A 177 7.31 -18.52 -1.12
CA VAL A 177 7.47 -17.05 -1.24
C VAL A 177 8.69 -16.57 -0.46
N ARG A 178 8.94 -17.14 0.72
CA ARG A 178 10.13 -16.76 1.51
C ARG A 178 11.45 -17.03 0.79
N LYS A 179 11.45 -18.01 -0.13
CA LYS A 179 12.61 -18.44 -0.93
C LYS A 179 12.74 -17.77 -2.30
N LEU A 180 11.83 -16.84 -2.65
CA LEU A 180 11.87 -16.12 -3.92
C LEU A 180 13.14 -15.29 -4.07
N SER A 181 13.72 -15.35 -5.27
CA SER A 181 14.83 -14.47 -5.65
C SER A 181 14.40 -12.99 -5.75
N SER A 182 15.36 -12.08 -5.70
CA SER A 182 15.11 -10.66 -5.87
C SER A 182 14.43 -10.34 -7.21
N ALA A 183 14.83 -11.00 -8.28
CA ALA A 183 14.24 -10.82 -9.61
C ALA A 183 12.74 -11.18 -9.63
N VAL A 184 12.36 -12.31 -9.02
CA VAL A 184 10.96 -12.73 -8.96
C VAL A 184 10.14 -11.75 -8.09
N ARG A 185 10.70 -11.29 -6.95
CA ARG A 185 10.07 -10.27 -6.11
C ARG A 185 9.83 -8.97 -6.88
N SER A 186 10.80 -8.51 -7.65
CA SER A 186 10.66 -7.33 -8.53
C SER A 186 9.58 -7.54 -9.60
N GLY A 187 9.47 -8.73 -10.19
CA GLY A 187 8.42 -9.07 -11.14
C GLY A 187 7.01 -9.00 -10.54
N ILE A 188 6.83 -9.45 -9.28
CA ILE A 188 5.56 -9.32 -8.55
C ILE A 188 5.21 -7.84 -8.36
N VAL A 189 6.19 -7.02 -7.95
CA VAL A 189 6.01 -5.57 -7.80
C VAL A 189 5.63 -4.92 -9.13
N GLU A 190 6.31 -5.28 -10.20
CA GLU A 190 6.02 -4.77 -11.55
C GLU A 190 4.61 -5.15 -12.01
N TYR A 191 4.19 -6.40 -11.79
CA TYR A 191 2.83 -6.85 -12.09
C TYR A 191 1.78 -6.02 -11.35
N LEU A 192 1.96 -5.76 -10.06
CA LEU A 192 1.06 -4.96 -9.24
C LEU A 192 1.11 -3.46 -9.59
N SER A 193 2.14 -3.01 -10.30
CA SER A 193 2.36 -1.62 -10.73
C SER A 193 1.95 -1.36 -12.19
N LEU A 194 1.01 -2.11 -12.74
CA LEU A 194 0.58 -2.02 -14.14
C LEU A 194 0.12 -0.62 -14.59
N VAL A 195 -0.36 0.18 -13.65
CA VAL A 195 -0.70 1.59 -13.90
C VAL A 195 0.39 2.45 -13.29
N LYS A 196 1.36 2.84 -14.11
CA LYS A 196 2.44 3.73 -13.68
C LYS A 196 1.99 5.19 -13.76
N GLY A 197 2.02 5.89 -12.62
CA GLY A 197 1.97 7.33 -12.57
C GLY A 197 3.39 7.91 -12.68
N GLY A 198 3.52 9.14 -13.09
CA GLY A 198 4.81 9.84 -13.14
C GLY A 198 4.64 11.33 -12.84
N GLN A 199 5.71 11.98 -12.38
CA GLN A 199 5.73 13.44 -12.14
C GLN A 199 5.57 14.26 -13.42
N ASP A 200 5.79 13.64 -14.59
CA ASP A 200 5.58 14.29 -15.86
C ASP A 200 4.10 14.46 -16.15
N VAL A 201 3.68 15.65 -15.96
CA VAL A 201 2.33 16.22 -15.95
C VAL A 201 1.50 15.93 -17.19
N LYS A 202 2.08 15.43 -18.25
CA LYS A 202 1.44 15.28 -19.58
C LYS A 202 1.16 13.83 -19.99
N LYS A 203 1.61 12.83 -19.25
CA LYS A 203 1.33 11.44 -19.63
C LYS A 203 -0.02 10.99 -19.09
N LYS A 204 -0.97 10.99 -19.98
CA LYS A 204 -2.31 10.44 -19.80
C LYS A 204 -2.23 8.93 -19.55
N VAL A 205 -2.98 8.39 -18.59
CA VAL A 205 -3.11 6.94 -18.41
C VAL A 205 -3.81 6.39 -19.66
N HIS A 206 -3.08 5.69 -20.52
CA HIS A 206 -3.66 4.96 -21.64
C HIS A 206 -4.09 3.58 -21.16
N LEU A 207 -5.38 3.30 -21.23
CA LEU A 207 -5.89 1.96 -21.10
C LEU A 207 -5.90 1.35 -22.52
N SER A 208 -5.35 0.13 -22.65
CA SER A 208 -5.50 -0.62 -23.90
C SER A 208 -6.97 -0.98 -24.12
N GLU A 209 -7.37 -1.22 -25.38
CA GLU A 209 -8.72 -1.72 -25.72
C GLU A 209 -9.11 -2.96 -24.90
N ARG A 210 -8.13 -3.80 -24.57
CA ARG A 210 -8.30 -4.94 -23.68
C ARG A 210 -7.72 -4.61 -22.31
N ILE A 211 -8.58 -4.21 -21.38
CA ILE A 211 -8.17 -3.94 -19.99
C ILE A 211 -7.68 -5.24 -19.34
N HIS A 212 -6.47 -5.18 -18.79
CA HIS A 212 -5.88 -6.32 -18.05
C HIS A 212 -6.81 -6.79 -16.91
N PRO A 213 -6.98 -8.12 -16.71
CA PRO A 213 -7.90 -8.65 -15.69
C PRO A 213 -7.67 -8.10 -14.28
N PHE A 214 -6.41 -7.94 -13.85
CA PHE A 214 -6.07 -7.33 -12.57
C PHE A 214 -6.62 -5.91 -12.46
N ILE A 215 -6.45 -5.09 -13.51
CA ILE A 215 -6.96 -3.72 -13.57
C ILE A 215 -8.49 -3.72 -13.46
N ARG A 216 -9.17 -4.54 -14.26
CA ARG A 216 -10.65 -4.64 -14.25
C ARG A 216 -11.19 -5.02 -12.87
N ARG A 217 -10.58 -6.02 -12.22
CA ARG A 217 -10.98 -6.43 -10.86
C ARG A 217 -10.77 -5.31 -9.84
N SER A 218 -9.68 -4.60 -9.95
CA SER A 218 -9.36 -3.50 -9.04
C SER A 218 -10.34 -2.34 -9.19
N ILE A 219 -10.70 -1.96 -10.42
CA ILE A 219 -11.74 -0.97 -10.69
C ILE A 219 -13.07 -1.39 -10.02
N ASN A 220 -13.48 -2.65 -10.17
CA ASN A 220 -14.70 -3.13 -9.56
C ASN A 220 -14.68 -3.03 -8.02
N ILE A 221 -13.52 -3.20 -7.39
CA ILE A 221 -13.37 -2.98 -5.95
C ILE A 221 -13.55 -1.49 -5.63
N ILE A 222 -12.86 -0.62 -6.36
CA ILE A 222 -12.88 0.82 -6.07
C ILE A 222 -14.26 1.43 -6.32
N LYS A 223 -15.00 1.00 -7.34
CA LYS A 223 -16.37 1.47 -7.63
C LYS A 223 -17.28 1.44 -6.40
N ASN A 224 -17.12 0.43 -5.53
CA ASN A 224 -17.92 0.30 -4.32
C ASN A 224 -17.65 1.37 -3.25
N TYR A 225 -16.51 2.06 -3.36
CA TYR A 225 -16.08 3.08 -2.40
C TYR A 225 -16.06 4.48 -2.99
N PHE A 226 -16.09 4.61 -4.32
CA PHE A 226 -15.82 5.86 -5.01
C PHE A 226 -16.77 6.98 -4.60
N GLU A 227 -18.07 6.73 -4.62
CA GLU A 227 -19.08 7.74 -4.30
C GLU A 227 -18.88 8.27 -2.89
N LYS A 228 -18.82 7.34 -1.91
CA LYS A 228 -18.63 7.72 -0.52
C LYS A 228 -17.28 8.42 -0.31
N TYR A 229 -16.19 7.84 -0.79
CA TYR A 229 -14.85 8.37 -0.56
C TYR A 229 -14.60 9.68 -1.32
N ALA A 230 -14.77 9.66 -2.64
CA ALA A 230 -14.35 10.78 -3.48
C ALA A 230 -15.36 11.95 -3.44
N LEU A 231 -16.66 11.66 -3.53
CA LEU A 231 -17.67 12.69 -3.69
C LEU A 231 -18.21 13.20 -2.35
N VAL A 232 -18.25 12.35 -1.30
CA VAL A 232 -18.76 12.72 0.02
C VAL A 232 -17.62 13.05 0.98
N ASP A 233 -16.70 12.11 1.23
CA ASP A 233 -15.70 12.25 2.27
C ASP A 233 -14.58 13.25 1.89
N GLN A 234 -14.19 13.30 0.60
CA GLN A 234 -13.13 14.17 0.09
C GLN A 234 -13.63 15.36 -0.73
N ASP A 235 -14.92 15.36 -1.12
CA ASP A 235 -15.57 16.43 -1.89
C ASP A 235 -14.72 16.94 -3.08
N ILE A 236 -14.27 15.98 -3.91
CA ILE A 236 -13.25 16.23 -4.96
C ILE A 236 -13.70 17.25 -6.02
N LEU A 237 -14.99 17.53 -6.14
CA LEU A 237 -15.57 18.54 -7.04
C LEU A 237 -16.05 19.80 -6.30
N GLU A 238 -15.50 20.09 -5.12
CA GLU A 238 -15.88 21.25 -4.32
C GLU A 238 -15.62 22.58 -5.03
N ASN A 239 -14.46 22.76 -5.66
CA ASN A 239 -13.98 24.03 -6.20
C ASN A 239 -13.72 24.00 -7.72
N LYS A 240 -13.63 25.20 -8.31
CA LYS A 240 -13.47 25.39 -9.76
C LYS A 240 -12.18 24.76 -10.32
N GLU A 241 -11.06 24.80 -9.59
CA GLU A 241 -9.80 24.18 -10.03
C GLU A 241 -9.95 22.68 -10.23
N SER A 242 -10.72 22.04 -9.34
CA SER A 242 -11.04 20.61 -9.44
C SER A 242 -11.98 20.32 -10.61
N TRP A 243 -12.93 21.24 -10.92
CA TRP A 243 -13.82 21.10 -12.07
C TRP A 243 -13.04 21.12 -13.37
N ASP A 244 -12.11 22.07 -13.53
CA ASP A 244 -11.31 22.22 -14.75
C ASP A 244 -10.48 20.94 -15.03
N LYS A 245 -9.96 20.29 -13.98
CA LYS A 245 -9.27 19.00 -14.09
C LYS A 245 -10.19 17.89 -14.59
N ILE A 246 -11.43 17.86 -14.16
CA ILE A 246 -12.44 16.86 -14.59
C ILE A 246 -13.00 17.20 -15.98
N LEU A 247 -13.28 18.48 -16.25
CA LEU A 247 -13.75 18.92 -17.58
C LEU A 247 -12.75 18.58 -18.69
N ALA A 248 -11.45 18.65 -18.42
CA ALA A 248 -10.42 18.22 -19.36
C ALA A 248 -10.51 16.72 -19.76
N LEU A 249 -11.37 15.92 -19.12
CA LEU A 249 -11.60 14.50 -19.40
C LEU A 249 -12.71 14.25 -20.43
N VAL A 250 -13.60 15.19 -20.59
CA VAL A 250 -14.77 15.08 -21.47
C VAL A 250 -14.57 15.89 -22.75
N PRO A 251 -15.28 15.58 -23.83
CA PRO A 251 -15.20 16.35 -25.06
C PRO A 251 -15.55 17.84 -24.84
N GLU A 252 -14.85 18.74 -25.53
CA GLU A 252 -15.06 20.20 -25.42
C GLU A 252 -16.50 20.61 -25.72
N THR A 253 -17.20 19.86 -26.54
CA THR A 253 -18.61 20.12 -26.91
C THR A 253 -19.59 20.15 -25.74
N VAL A 254 -19.22 19.56 -24.60
CA VAL A 254 -20.06 19.52 -23.40
C VAL A 254 -19.51 20.39 -22.25
N HIS A 255 -18.37 21.06 -22.42
CA HIS A 255 -17.72 21.83 -21.37
C HIS A 255 -18.60 22.98 -20.84
N ASP A 256 -19.17 23.79 -21.75
CA ASP A 256 -19.97 24.95 -21.36
C ASP A 256 -21.24 24.54 -20.60
N GLU A 257 -21.94 23.51 -21.09
CA GLU A 257 -23.12 22.95 -20.41
C GLU A 257 -22.76 22.44 -19.01
N LEU A 258 -21.67 21.69 -18.92
CA LEU A 258 -21.20 21.14 -17.63
C LEU A 258 -20.74 22.23 -16.67
N GLN A 259 -20.01 23.23 -17.15
CA GLN A 259 -19.53 24.32 -16.31
C GLN A 259 -20.69 25.14 -15.71
N GLN A 260 -21.73 25.43 -16.48
CA GLN A 260 -22.94 26.08 -16.00
C GLN A 260 -23.67 25.22 -14.97
N ASN A 261 -23.79 23.91 -15.21
CA ASN A 261 -24.43 22.99 -14.27
C ASN A 261 -23.63 22.86 -12.96
N PHE A 262 -22.30 22.86 -13.03
CA PHE A 262 -21.41 22.79 -11.86
C PHE A 262 -21.53 24.05 -10.98
N GLN A 263 -21.68 25.23 -11.59
CA GLN A 263 -21.90 26.48 -10.86
C GLN A 263 -23.23 26.49 -10.10
N LYS A 264 -24.27 25.87 -10.65
CA LYS A 264 -25.60 25.77 -10.03
C LYS A 264 -25.70 24.65 -9.00
N SER A 265 -24.73 23.75 -8.97
CA SER A 265 -24.74 22.57 -8.09
C SER A 265 -24.08 22.87 -6.75
N HIS A 266 -24.67 22.38 -5.66
CA HIS A 266 -24.22 22.63 -4.29
C HIS A 266 -23.34 21.50 -3.72
N SER A 267 -23.16 20.38 -4.42
CA SER A 267 -22.37 19.25 -3.94
C SER A 267 -21.63 18.53 -5.07
N SER A 268 -20.54 17.84 -4.71
CA SER A 268 -19.82 16.95 -5.64
C SER A 268 -20.70 15.84 -6.20
N LEU A 269 -21.65 15.33 -5.44
CA LEU A 269 -22.60 14.32 -5.92
C LEU A 269 -23.46 14.87 -7.08
N GLN A 270 -24.01 16.08 -6.95
CA GLN A 270 -24.81 16.69 -8.01
C GLN A 270 -23.98 16.96 -9.26
N ARG A 271 -22.75 17.48 -9.09
CA ARG A 271 -21.81 17.70 -10.20
C ARG A 271 -21.44 16.40 -10.92
N TRP A 272 -21.25 15.34 -10.17
CA TRP A 272 -20.98 14.01 -10.71
C TRP A 272 -22.15 13.44 -11.52
N GLU A 273 -23.40 13.65 -11.08
CA GLU A 273 -24.58 13.23 -11.84
C GLU A 273 -24.68 13.99 -13.19
N HIS A 274 -24.40 15.29 -13.21
CA HIS A 274 -24.35 16.06 -14.46
C HIS A 274 -23.28 15.50 -15.41
N LEU A 275 -22.09 15.17 -14.87
CA LEU A 275 -21.01 14.59 -15.65
C LEU A 275 -21.40 13.25 -16.27
N LYS A 276 -21.99 12.34 -15.50
CA LYS A 276 -22.49 11.05 -15.99
C LYS A 276 -23.54 11.23 -17.12
N LYS A 277 -24.47 12.14 -16.95
CA LYS A 277 -25.50 12.43 -17.96
C LYS A 277 -24.87 12.97 -19.26
N ALA A 278 -23.94 13.90 -19.16
CA ALA A 278 -23.24 14.43 -20.34
C ALA A 278 -22.43 13.36 -21.07
N ALA A 279 -21.68 12.53 -20.36
CA ALA A 279 -20.95 11.41 -20.95
C ALA A 279 -21.86 10.42 -21.68
N SER A 280 -23.02 10.07 -21.09
CA SER A 280 -24.00 9.17 -21.70
C SER A 280 -24.64 9.76 -22.97
N LYS A 281 -24.80 11.08 -23.06
CA LYS A 281 -25.28 11.77 -24.28
C LYS A 281 -24.24 11.66 -25.39
N CYS A 282 -22.97 11.89 -25.09
CA CYS A 282 -21.89 11.80 -26.09
C CYS A 282 -21.76 10.40 -26.69
N GLN A 283 -22.00 9.34 -25.93
CA GLN A 283 -21.98 7.97 -26.42
C GLN A 283 -23.11 7.67 -27.44
N LYS A 284 -24.29 8.23 -27.23
CA LYS A 284 -25.45 7.99 -28.11
C LYS A 284 -25.35 8.71 -29.45
N THR A 285 -24.57 9.79 -29.55
CA THR A 285 -24.40 10.59 -30.78
C THR A 285 -23.26 10.13 -31.66
N SER A 286 -22.34 9.32 -31.16
CA SER A 286 -21.25 8.74 -31.96
C SER A 286 -21.66 7.41 -32.57
N ASN A 287 -22.22 7.45 -33.78
CA ASN A 287 -22.47 6.26 -34.65
C ASN A 287 -21.18 5.65 -35.23
N VAL A 288 -20.03 5.96 -34.72
CA VAL A 288 -18.75 5.36 -35.08
C VAL A 288 -18.46 4.31 -33.99
N PRO A 289 -18.04 3.09 -34.36
CA PRO A 289 -17.49 2.14 -33.39
C PRO A 289 -16.10 2.64 -32.98
N THR A 290 -16.06 3.75 -32.27
CA THR A 290 -14.88 4.26 -31.62
C THR A 290 -14.89 3.63 -30.25
N ASP A 291 -13.80 2.95 -29.97
CA ASP A 291 -13.44 2.43 -28.67
C ASP A 291 -13.90 3.41 -27.57
N PRO A 292 -14.88 3.02 -26.73
CA PRO A 292 -15.37 3.89 -25.66
C PRO A 292 -14.31 4.27 -24.63
N HIS A 293 -13.10 3.69 -24.73
CA HIS A 293 -11.99 3.91 -23.83
C HIS A 293 -10.98 4.97 -24.31
N ALA A 294 -11.00 5.38 -25.57
CA ALA A 294 -9.98 6.29 -26.13
C ALA A 294 -10.10 7.75 -25.65
N GLY A 295 -11.33 8.24 -25.38
CA GLY A 295 -11.58 9.66 -25.04
C GLY A 295 -11.27 10.05 -23.58
N LEU A 296 -11.31 9.13 -22.65
CA LEU A 296 -11.23 9.39 -21.22
C LEU A 296 -9.87 9.06 -20.59
N ALA A 297 -8.95 8.51 -21.42
CA ALA A 297 -7.62 8.13 -20.96
C ALA A 297 -6.71 9.29 -20.55
N SER A 298 -7.21 10.53 -20.56
CA SER A 298 -6.33 11.69 -20.60
C SER A 298 -6.15 12.53 -19.35
N ALA A 299 -6.79 12.29 -18.22
CA ALA A 299 -6.94 13.34 -17.24
C ALA A 299 -6.58 13.08 -15.77
N PHE A 300 -5.91 12.03 -15.41
CA PHE A 300 -5.40 11.94 -14.03
C PHE A 300 -3.92 11.62 -13.98
N ARG A 301 -3.20 12.49 -13.35
CA ARG A 301 -1.78 12.40 -13.06
C ARG A 301 -1.52 11.60 -11.81
N ILE A 302 -0.43 10.85 -11.85
CA ILE A 302 0.08 10.14 -10.69
C ILE A 302 1.60 10.19 -10.68
N THR A 303 2.09 10.62 -9.54
CA THR A 303 3.52 10.61 -9.21
C THR A 303 3.89 9.36 -8.45
N SER A 304 4.95 8.69 -8.83
CA SER A 304 5.62 7.69 -8.01
C SER A 304 7.10 7.95 -7.92
N LYS A 305 7.64 7.88 -6.73
CA LYS A 305 9.07 7.66 -6.52
C LYS A 305 9.29 6.16 -6.28
N MET A 306 9.91 5.47 -7.22
CA MET A 306 10.60 4.22 -6.93
C MET A 306 11.96 4.58 -6.33
N THR A 307 12.17 4.28 -5.05
CA THR A 307 13.52 4.22 -4.50
C THR A 307 14.15 2.89 -4.89
N ASN A 308 15.40 2.92 -5.35
CA ASN A 308 16.20 1.76 -5.73
C ASN A 308 16.14 0.69 -4.63
N VAL A 309 15.79 -0.52 -5.03
CA VAL A 309 15.77 -1.70 -4.17
C VAL A 309 17.22 -2.13 -3.97
N ASP A 310 17.75 -1.90 -2.79
CA ASP A 310 18.99 -2.50 -2.34
C ASP A 310 18.79 -4.02 -2.19
N PRO A 311 19.65 -4.90 -2.74
CA PRO A 311 19.44 -6.36 -2.74
C PRO A 311 19.30 -7.00 -1.36
N GLY A 312 19.58 -6.28 -0.30
CA GLY A 312 19.49 -6.76 1.09
C GLY A 312 18.21 -6.37 1.85
N TRP A 313 17.29 -5.60 1.26
CA TRP A 313 16.11 -5.08 1.96
C TRP A 313 14.79 -5.58 1.39
N SER A 314 13.83 -5.86 2.28
CA SER A 314 12.43 -6.11 1.97
C SER A 314 11.91 -5.05 0.99
N GLY A 315 11.48 -5.49 -0.19
CA GLY A 315 10.93 -4.59 -1.21
C GLY A 315 9.77 -3.78 -0.63
N ARG A 316 10.00 -2.48 -0.39
CA ARG A 316 8.90 -1.56 -0.14
C ARG A 316 8.21 -1.32 -1.47
N LEU A 317 7.00 -1.80 -1.60
CA LEU A 317 6.07 -1.28 -2.60
C LEU A 317 5.57 0.05 -2.07
N CYS A 318 6.08 1.15 -2.62
CA CYS A 318 5.36 2.42 -2.53
C CYS A 318 4.06 2.26 -3.34
N SER A 319 2.97 1.98 -2.63
CA SER A 319 1.67 1.68 -3.23
C SER A 319 0.95 2.91 -3.80
N SER A 320 1.47 4.12 -3.54
CA SER A 320 0.91 5.38 -4.07
C SER A 320 0.76 5.37 -5.58
N THR A 321 1.73 4.80 -6.29
CA THR A 321 1.73 4.73 -7.76
C THR A 321 0.57 3.93 -8.32
N VAL A 322 0.22 2.85 -7.64
CA VAL A 322 -0.88 1.98 -8.08
C VAL A 322 -2.21 2.68 -7.86
N PHE A 323 -2.40 3.29 -6.70
CA PHE A 323 -3.70 3.79 -6.28
C PHE A 323 -4.16 5.06 -7.01
N HIS A 324 -3.28 5.98 -7.32
CA HIS A 324 -3.61 7.16 -8.13
C HIS A 324 -4.13 6.76 -9.53
N GLY A 325 -3.51 5.78 -10.18
CA GLY A 325 -4.02 5.21 -11.43
C GLY A 325 -5.46 4.73 -11.29
N TRP A 326 -5.79 4.16 -10.14
CA TRP A 326 -7.11 3.59 -9.89
C TRP A 326 -8.22 4.64 -9.73
N ILE A 327 -8.01 5.73 -9.00
CA ILE A 327 -9.00 6.83 -8.91
C ILE A 327 -9.21 7.46 -10.27
N SER A 328 -8.16 7.65 -11.04
CA SER A 328 -8.24 8.17 -12.41
C SER A 328 -9.02 7.25 -13.35
N MET A 329 -8.83 5.95 -13.21
CA MET A 329 -9.55 4.96 -14.01
C MET A 329 -11.03 4.91 -13.68
N LEU A 330 -11.39 5.07 -12.39
CA LEU A 330 -12.79 5.08 -11.96
C LEU A 330 -13.56 6.28 -12.46
N ALA A 331 -12.96 7.46 -12.39
CA ALA A 331 -13.56 8.63 -13.00
C ALA A 331 -13.88 8.37 -14.48
N LYS A 332 -13.01 7.62 -15.17
CA LYS A 332 -13.20 7.25 -16.58
C LYS A 332 -14.30 6.21 -16.81
N GLU A 333 -14.27 5.09 -16.07
CA GLU A 333 -15.27 4.04 -16.27
C GLU A 333 -16.66 4.42 -15.74
N SER A 334 -16.74 5.22 -14.65
CA SER A 334 -18.03 5.68 -14.15
C SER A 334 -18.69 6.74 -15.04
N ILE A 335 -17.94 7.29 -16.00
CA ILE A 335 -18.47 8.17 -17.05
C ILE A 335 -18.89 7.37 -18.31
N ILE A 336 -18.34 6.15 -18.48
CA ILE A 336 -18.57 5.32 -19.67
C ILE A 336 -19.74 4.32 -19.49
N TYR A 337 -20.09 3.95 -18.27
CA TYR A 337 -21.22 3.08 -17.92
C TYR A 337 -22.26 3.85 -17.12
#